data_08f11d561b2d07a656071cb043a4ea16
#
_entry.id   08f11d561b2d07a656071cb043a4ea16
#
_cell.length_a   1.000
_cell.length_b   1.000
_cell.length_c   1.000
_cell.angle_alpha   90.00
_cell.angle_beta   90.00
_cell.angle_gamma   90.00
#
_symmetry.space_group_name_H-M   'P 1'
#
loop_
_entity.id
_entity.type
_entity.pdbx_description
1 polymer ?
#
loop_
_entity_poly.entity_id
_entity_poly.type
_entity_poly.pdbx_seq_one_letter_code
_entity_poly.pdbx_strand_id
1 'polypeptide(L)'
;MTTNKRLGDYIQEIDVRNRDLSVTTLVGLTINKAFIPSVANVIGTDLSTYKVIKNEQFACSLMQVSRDEKMPIAMYTGNAAIMSPAYPMFEVIDKSVLLPQYLMMWFSRKEFDREASFYAVGGVRGSLTWEDFCDFSLPIPPIEQQREIVAEYETLSKRIRLNEQMISKLEETAQTLYRKMFVDSIDKENLPEGWRMGKLGEYATVKSGYAFPSDWWQTNGISVIKIGSIKNNTIKVEDCDFVTKDKLEIAKNYIANKGDIVIAMTGATLGKIALVPQDGFMINQRVGLFDLGQHPMQKAPYLYWTLQREDITNEIITVGGDSAQANVSNSDIEKIKYAIAPINEIETFNIMSTDILNLIILKHNEINKLTELQSLLLARMGR
;
A
#
# COMPACT_ATOMS: atom_id res chain seq x y z
N MET A 1 -6.10 36.40 1.33
CA MET A 1 -4.95 35.73 0.67
C MET A 1 -3.91 35.47 1.76
N THR A 2 -3.66 34.21 2.07
CA THR A 2 -2.57 33.82 2.99
C THR A 2 -1.23 34.12 2.30
N THR A 3 -0.43 34.99 2.88
CA THR A 3 0.94 35.27 2.38
C THR A 3 1.82 34.04 2.72
N ASN A 4 2.48 33.49 1.72
CA ASN A 4 3.49 32.45 1.94
C ASN A 4 4.61 33.00 2.85
N LYS A 5 5.06 32.19 3.79
CA LYS A 5 6.10 32.50 4.77
C LYS A 5 7.28 31.55 4.56
N ARG A 6 8.48 32.02 4.82
CA ARG A 6 9.71 31.24 4.75
C ARG A 6 9.71 30.20 5.89
N LEU A 7 9.95 28.93 5.59
CA LEU A 7 9.92 27.83 6.56
C LEU A 7 10.92 28.05 7.71
N GLY A 8 12.14 28.47 7.40
CA GLY A 8 13.21 28.69 8.37
C GLY A 8 12.90 29.72 9.44
N ASP A 9 11.89 30.60 9.25
CA ASP A 9 11.46 31.57 10.26
C ASP A 9 10.60 30.93 11.37
N TYR A 10 10.16 29.68 11.18
CA TYR A 10 9.20 28.98 12.05
C TYR A 10 9.74 27.68 12.64
N ILE A 11 10.91 27.23 12.21
CA ILE A 11 11.55 26.01 12.69
C ILE A 11 12.95 26.29 13.24
N GLN A 12 13.38 25.46 14.16
CA GLN A 12 14.76 25.48 14.65
C GLN A 12 15.37 24.08 14.61
N GLU A 13 16.66 24.01 14.27
CA GLU A 13 17.42 22.75 14.29
C GLU A 13 17.65 22.29 15.73
N ILE A 14 17.59 20.97 15.94
CA ILE A 14 17.87 20.31 17.21
C ILE A 14 19.01 19.30 17.04
N ASP A 15 19.95 19.31 18.00
CA ASP A 15 21.06 18.35 18.05
C ASP A 15 21.31 17.89 19.49
N VAL A 16 20.34 17.16 20.06
CA VAL A 16 20.48 16.56 21.39
C VAL A 16 21.07 15.17 21.23
N ARG A 17 22.24 14.93 21.83
CA ARG A 17 22.93 13.64 21.75
C ARG A 17 22.60 12.72 22.93
N ASN A 18 22.58 11.41 22.67
CA ASN A 18 22.31 10.36 23.67
C ASN A 18 23.55 10.03 24.53
N ARG A 19 24.20 11.07 25.07
CA ARG A 19 25.52 10.94 25.73
C ARG A 19 25.51 10.00 26.94
N ASP A 20 24.40 9.93 27.64
CA ASP A 20 24.18 9.09 28.83
C ASP A 20 23.65 7.70 28.47
N LEU A 21 23.42 7.41 27.19
CA LEU A 21 22.86 6.15 26.68
C LEU A 21 21.50 5.79 27.31
N SER A 22 20.77 6.79 27.84
CA SER A 22 19.50 6.56 28.54
C SER A 22 18.36 6.17 27.57
N VAL A 23 18.46 6.54 26.28
CA VAL A 23 17.47 6.21 25.26
C VAL A 23 17.99 5.05 24.41
N THR A 24 17.25 3.95 24.35
CA THR A 24 17.65 2.72 23.65
C THR A 24 16.83 2.41 22.40
N THR A 25 15.66 3.01 22.26
CA THR A 25 14.79 2.78 21.09
C THR A 25 15.42 3.41 19.85
N LEU A 26 15.83 2.59 18.88
CA LEU A 26 16.44 3.06 17.63
C LEU A 26 15.39 3.11 16.52
N VAL A 27 15.29 4.27 15.87
CA VAL A 27 14.36 4.47 14.75
C VAL A 27 15.07 4.88 13.46
N GLY A 28 14.46 4.54 12.35
CA GLY A 28 14.85 4.96 11.01
C GLY A 28 13.72 5.75 10.33
N LEU A 29 14.09 6.53 9.31
CA LEU A 29 13.16 7.32 8.50
C LEU A 29 12.99 6.66 7.13
N THR A 30 11.74 6.53 6.69
CA THR A 30 11.42 5.97 5.39
C THR A 30 11.14 7.05 4.34
N ILE A 31 11.27 6.68 3.06
CA ILE A 31 10.87 7.52 1.93
C ILE A 31 9.35 7.82 1.92
N ASN A 32 8.56 7.00 2.60
CA ASN A 32 7.12 7.20 2.75
C ASN A 32 6.75 8.09 3.93
N LYS A 33 7.73 8.89 4.42
CA LYS A 33 7.53 9.92 5.46
C LYS A 33 7.02 9.35 6.79
N ALA A 34 7.59 8.22 7.20
CA ALA A 34 7.24 7.56 8.45
C ALA A 34 8.48 7.10 9.20
N PHE A 35 8.42 7.12 10.53
CA PHE A 35 9.39 6.43 11.36
C PHE A 35 9.07 4.94 11.46
N ILE A 36 10.12 4.13 11.43
CA ILE A 36 10.05 2.67 11.64
C ILE A 36 11.12 2.26 12.65
N PRO A 37 10.98 1.11 13.33
CA PRO A 37 12.11 0.51 14.03
C PRO A 37 13.29 0.37 13.07
N SER A 38 14.49 0.78 13.49
CA SER A 38 15.65 0.72 12.62
C SER A 38 16.05 -0.75 12.35
N VAL A 39 16.33 -1.06 11.12
CA VAL A 39 16.90 -2.35 10.68
C VAL A 39 18.42 -2.31 10.57
N ALA A 40 19.07 -1.18 10.91
CA ALA A 40 20.51 -1.02 10.83
C ALA A 40 21.20 -1.90 11.87
N ASN A 41 22.28 -2.58 11.43
CA ASN A 41 23.16 -3.26 12.35
C ASN A 41 24.03 -2.23 13.09
N VAL A 42 23.83 -2.09 14.39
CA VAL A 42 24.55 -1.13 15.25
C VAL A 42 25.60 -1.81 16.13
N ILE A 43 25.94 -3.07 15.89
CA ILE A 43 26.99 -3.78 16.65
C ILE A 43 28.32 -3.04 16.45
N GLY A 44 28.94 -2.60 17.55
CA GLY A 44 30.16 -1.83 17.53
C GLY A 44 30.01 -0.34 17.21
N THR A 45 28.77 0.16 17.04
CA THR A 45 28.51 1.59 16.83
C THR A 45 28.36 2.32 18.17
N ASP A 46 29.01 3.47 18.31
CA ASP A 46 28.87 4.33 19.48
C ASP A 46 27.51 5.09 19.41
N LEU A 47 26.53 4.59 20.15
CA LEU A 47 25.20 5.17 20.25
C LEU A 47 25.13 6.46 21.07
N SER A 48 26.22 6.84 21.78
CA SER A 48 26.29 8.13 22.48
C SER A 48 26.32 9.32 21.51
N THR A 49 26.73 9.08 20.28
CA THR A 49 26.77 10.08 19.19
C THR A 49 25.43 10.24 18.48
N TYR A 50 24.48 9.32 18.70
CA TYR A 50 23.16 9.37 18.06
C TYR A 50 22.34 10.53 18.63
N LYS A 51 21.47 11.08 17.78
CA LYS A 51 20.56 12.16 18.15
C LYS A 51 19.30 11.61 18.82
N VAL A 52 18.84 12.27 19.87
CA VAL A 52 17.58 11.95 20.56
C VAL A 52 16.44 12.74 19.91
N ILE A 53 15.41 12.04 19.46
CA ILE A 53 14.17 12.61 18.94
C ILE A 53 13.03 12.42 19.92
N LYS A 54 12.19 13.44 20.09
CA LYS A 54 11.03 13.46 20.99
C LYS A 54 9.73 13.72 20.22
N ASN A 55 8.62 13.54 20.90
CA ASN A 55 7.28 13.78 20.34
C ASN A 55 7.18 15.19 19.71
N GLU A 56 6.54 15.25 18.52
CA GLU A 56 6.35 16.46 17.70
C GLU A 56 7.63 17.08 17.13
N GLN A 57 8.77 16.41 17.25
CA GLN A 57 9.99 16.79 16.55
C GLN A 57 10.06 16.09 15.20
N PHE A 58 10.79 16.68 14.28
CA PHE A 58 10.93 16.20 12.91
C PHE A 58 12.34 15.69 12.64
N ALA A 59 12.45 14.72 11.75
CA ALA A 59 13.70 14.38 11.11
C ALA A 59 13.51 14.31 9.59
N CYS A 60 14.55 14.67 8.85
CA CYS A 60 14.52 14.60 7.39
C CYS A 60 15.83 14.06 6.83
N SER A 61 15.79 13.60 5.57
CA SER A 61 16.97 13.32 4.77
C SER A 61 17.03 14.30 3.62
N LEU A 62 18.09 15.08 3.57
CA LEU A 62 18.35 16.03 2.50
C LEU A 62 19.15 15.41 1.34
N MET A 63 19.62 14.17 1.52
CA MET A 63 20.40 13.44 0.52
C MET A 63 19.53 12.73 -0.50
N GLN A 64 19.94 12.69 -1.76
CA GLN A 64 19.35 11.91 -2.84
C GLN A 64 17.91 12.26 -3.19
N VAL A 65 17.46 13.47 -2.83
CA VAL A 65 16.06 13.92 -3.02
C VAL A 65 15.66 13.89 -4.50
N SER A 66 16.53 14.35 -5.41
CA SER A 66 16.23 14.34 -6.85
C SER A 66 16.24 12.95 -7.44
N ARG A 67 17.06 12.02 -6.92
CA ARG A 67 17.08 10.62 -7.38
C ARG A 67 15.79 9.90 -7.02
N ASP A 68 15.32 10.12 -5.82
CA ASP A 68 14.18 9.39 -5.26
C ASP A 68 12.83 10.11 -5.56
N GLU A 69 12.90 11.31 -6.15
CA GLU A 69 11.76 12.20 -6.43
C GLU A 69 10.86 12.46 -5.22
N LYS A 70 11.42 12.25 -4.03
CA LYS A 70 10.76 12.42 -2.73
C LYS A 70 11.78 12.81 -1.68
N MET A 71 11.35 13.66 -0.75
CA MET A 71 12.13 14.01 0.42
C MET A 71 11.63 13.21 1.63
N PRO A 72 12.45 12.27 2.17
CA PRO A 72 12.13 11.62 3.44
C PRO A 72 12.09 12.66 4.56
N ILE A 73 10.92 12.85 5.15
CA ILE A 73 10.67 13.77 6.26
C ILE A 73 9.47 13.26 7.06
N ALA A 74 9.57 13.25 8.39
CA ALA A 74 8.46 12.84 9.24
C ALA A 74 8.49 13.56 10.59
N MET A 75 7.31 13.74 11.17
CA MET A 75 7.10 14.13 12.55
C MET A 75 7.10 12.89 13.43
N TYR A 76 7.91 12.88 14.47
CA TYR A 76 7.96 11.79 15.42
C TYR A 76 6.78 11.86 16.40
N THR A 77 6.15 10.71 16.63
CA THR A 77 5.07 10.55 17.61
C THR A 77 5.38 9.37 18.49
N GLY A 78 5.71 9.62 19.75
CA GLY A 78 6.02 8.56 20.70
C GLY A 78 6.97 8.98 21.82
N ASN A 79 7.40 7.99 22.59
CA ASN A 79 8.44 8.20 23.60
C ASN A 79 9.78 8.50 22.95
N ALA A 80 10.71 9.11 23.70
CA ALA A 80 12.03 9.44 23.18
C ALA A 80 12.70 8.23 22.49
N ALA A 81 13.28 8.48 21.31
CA ALA A 81 14.01 7.50 20.54
C ALA A 81 15.34 8.11 20.02
N ILE A 82 16.24 7.26 19.54
CA ILE A 82 17.50 7.70 18.93
C ILE A 82 17.52 7.38 17.45
N MET A 83 18.22 8.22 16.68
CA MET A 83 18.47 7.99 15.26
C MET A 83 19.86 8.45 14.86
N SER A 84 20.31 8.02 13.67
CA SER A 84 21.62 8.36 13.13
C SER A 84 21.85 9.86 13.09
N PRO A 85 23.07 10.35 13.45
CA PRO A 85 23.42 11.77 13.39
C PRO A 85 23.37 12.36 11.97
N ALA A 86 23.32 11.52 10.94
CA ALA A 86 23.26 11.96 9.54
C ALA A 86 21.92 12.67 9.17
N TYR A 87 20.88 12.48 9.97
CA TYR A 87 19.60 13.13 9.73
C TYR A 87 19.54 14.50 10.42
N PRO A 88 19.31 15.60 9.68
CA PRO A 88 18.86 16.85 10.27
C PRO A 88 17.58 16.64 11.08
N MET A 89 17.51 17.23 12.25
CA MET A 89 16.35 17.19 13.12
C MET A 89 15.96 18.62 13.50
N PHE A 90 14.66 18.87 13.60
CA PHE A 90 14.14 20.20 13.89
C PHE A 90 12.80 20.15 14.61
N GLU A 91 12.39 21.27 15.15
CA GLU A 91 11.07 21.44 15.75
C GLU A 91 10.48 22.80 15.39
N VAL A 92 9.19 22.96 15.57
CA VAL A 92 8.51 24.24 15.43
C VAL A 92 8.85 25.13 16.61
N ILE A 93 9.25 26.39 16.34
CA ILE A 93 9.66 27.36 17.35
C ILE A 93 8.47 27.76 18.24
N ASP A 94 7.36 28.12 17.64
CA ASP A 94 6.16 28.56 18.34
C ASP A 94 4.90 27.81 17.84
N LYS A 95 4.45 26.88 18.65
CA LYS A 95 3.25 26.06 18.37
C LYS A 95 1.95 26.84 18.44
N SER A 96 1.96 28.07 18.97
CA SER A 96 0.79 28.96 18.94
C SER A 96 0.60 29.63 17.57
N VAL A 97 1.64 29.60 16.72
CA VAL A 97 1.65 30.18 15.37
C VAL A 97 1.59 29.09 14.29
N LEU A 98 2.34 28.02 14.47
CA LEU A 98 2.38 26.88 13.51
C LEU A 98 2.24 25.55 14.26
N LEU A 99 1.22 24.77 13.93
CA LEU A 99 1.06 23.43 14.49
C LEU A 99 2.01 22.44 13.81
N PRO A 100 2.76 21.62 14.57
CA PRO A 100 3.60 20.55 13.99
C PRO A 100 2.82 19.61 13.06
N GLN A 101 1.58 19.27 13.40
CA GLN A 101 0.70 18.43 12.61
C GLN A 101 0.34 19.09 11.26
N TYR A 102 0.06 20.39 11.26
CA TYR A 102 -0.20 21.15 10.04
C TYR A 102 1.04 21.18 9.14
N LEU A 103 2.23 21.39 9.73
CA LEU A 103 3.50 21.36 9.02
C LEU A 103 3.77 19.97 8.42
N MET A 104 3.49 18.88 9.16
CA MET A 104 3.62 17.52 8.62
C MET A 104 2.68 17.27 7.43
N MET A 105 1.46 17.78 7.49
CA MET A 105 0.51 17.71 6.37
C MET A 105 1.06 18.46 5.15
N TRP A 106 1.67 19.64 5.34
CA TRP A 106 2.32 20.38 4.26
C TRP A 106 3.39 19.54 3.58
N PHE A 107 4.26 18.91 4.36
CA PHE A 107 5.31 18.03 3.85
C PHE A 107 4.76 16.76 3.16
N SER A 108 3.56 16.33 3.49
CA SER A 108 2.93 15.12 2.89
C SER A 108 2.36 15.37 1.49
N ARG A 109 2.36 16.60 1.00
CA ARG A 109 1.86 16.97 -0.32
C ARG A 109 2.79 16.50 -1.43
N LYS A 110 2.21 16.05 -2.54
CA LYS A 110 2.98 15.71 -3.76
C LYS A 110 3.70 16.93 -4.36
N GLU A 111 3.09 18.12 -4.19
CA GLU A 111 3.67 19.40 -4.61
C GLU A 111 4.98 19.68 -3.89
N PHE A 112 5.04 19.43 -2.58
CA PHE A 112 6.26 19.59 -1.80
C PHE A 112 7.37 18.65 -2.30
N ASP A 113 7.07 17.37 -2.58
CA ASP A 113 8.07 16.45 -3.10
C ASP A 113 8.60 16.89 -4.48
N ARG A 114 7.73 17.38 -5.37
CA ARG A 114 8.13 17.91 -6.68
C ARG A 114 9.00 19.15 -6.55
N GLU A 115 8.64 20.07 -5.66
CA GLU A 115 9.41 21.28 -5.38
C GLU A 115 10.78 20.92 -4.78
N ALA A 116 10.83 20.05 -3.79
CA ALA A 116 12.08 19.58 -3.19
C ALA A 116 12.98 18.88 -4.21
N SER A 117 12.42 18.02 -5.06
CA SER A 117 13.17 17.37 -6.14
C SER A 117 13.72 18.38 -7.15
N PHE A 118 12.94 19.39 -7.52
CA PHE A 118 13.38 20.45 -8.44
C PHE A 118 14.57 21.24 -7.90
N TYR A 119 14.52 21.68 -6.66
CA TYR A 119 15.63 22.41 -6.03
C TYR A 119 16.88 21.53 -5.82
N ALA A 120 16.70 20.23 -5.59
CA ALA A 120 17.79 19.30 -5.41
C ALA A 120 18.59 19.00 -6.71
N VAL A 121 18.05 19.27 -7.91
CA VAL A 121 18.72 19.00 -9.20
C VAL A 121 20.03 19.77 -9.35
N GLY A 122 20.12 21.00 -8.83
CA GLY A 122 21.35 21.83 -8.84
C GLY A 122 22.36 21.47 -7.75
N GLY A 123 22.00 20.65 -6.77
CA GLY A 123 22.81 20.29 -5.63
C GLY A 123 23.82 19.18 -5.90
N VAL A 124 24.86 19.09 -5.05
CA VAL A 124 25.85 18.03 -5.12
C VAL A 124 25.15 16.66 -4.89
N ARG A 125 25.23 15.78 -5.88
CA ARG A 125 24.58 14.44 -5.86
C ARG A 125 23.05 14.48 -5.72
N GLY A 126 22.39 15.57 -6.14
CA GLY A 126 20.93 15.69 -6.02
C GLY A 126 20.44 15.84 -4.57
N SER A 127 21.21 16.53 -3.75
CA SER A 127 20.91 16.82 -2.35
C SER A 127 20.53 18.28 -2.15
N LEU A 128 19.72 18.55 -1.12
CA LEU A 128 19.44 19.89 -0.60
C LEU A 128 20.40 20.23 0.52
N THR A 129 20.72 21.51 0.69
CA THR A 129 21.32 22.02 1.92
C THR A 129 20.24 22.29 2.97
N TRP A 130 20.64 22.48 4.24
CA TRP A 130 19.71 22.91 5.28
C TRP A 130 19.14 24.31 4.99
N GLU A 131 19.95 25.19 4.39
CA GLU A 131 19.52 26.52 4.00
C GLU A 131 18.47 26.49 2.90
N ASP A 132 18.69 25.65 1.83
CA ASP A 132 17.69 25.44 0.78
C ASP A 132 16.37 24.93 1.36
N PHE A 133 16.45 24.01 2.35
CA PHE A 133 15.26 23.52 3.04
C PHE A 133 14.55 24.62 3.84
N CYS A 134 15.29 25.49 4.50
CA CYS A 134 14.72 26.63 5.22
C CYS A 134 14.06 27.66 4.29
N ASP A 135 14.45 27.72 3.02
CA ASP A 135 13.94 28.68 2.04
C ASP A 135 12.60 28.25 1.41
N PHE A 136 12.14 27.03 1.65
CA PHE A 136 10.78 26.65 1.23
C PHE A 136 9.75 27.61 1.83
N SER A 137 8.70 27.86 1.04
CA SER A 137 7.61 28.74 1.43
C SER A 137 6.32 27.96 1.65
N LEU A 138 5.63 28.25 2.76
CA LEU A 138 4.34 27.65 3.07
C LEU A 138 3.32 28.69 3.52
N PRO A 139 2.01 28.47 3.27
CA PRO A 139 0.97 29.31 3.85
C PRO A 139 0.80 28.96 5.33
N ILE A 140 0.75 29.98 6.16
CA ILE A 140 0.45 29.82 7.60
C ILE A 140 -0.83 30.58 7.90
N PRO A 141 -2.00 29.90 7.82
CA PRO A 141 -3.28 30.51 8.20
C PRO A 141 -3.38 30.71 9.73
N PRO A 142 -4.37 31.44 10.21
CA PRO A 142 -4.64 31.57 11.64
C PRO A 142 -4.69 30.19 12.33
N ILE A 143 -4.21 30.14 13.58
CA ILE A 143 -4.04 28.88 14.31
C ILE A 143 -5.34 28.06 14.43
N GLU A 144 -6.48 28.72 14.57
CA GLU A 144 -7.78 28.04 14.63
C GLU A 144 -8.09 27.32 13.31
N GLN A 145 -7.81 27.95 12.17
CA GLN A 145 -7.97 27.31 10.87
C GLN A 145 -7.03 26.12 10.69
N GLN A 146 -5.77 26.23 11.19
CA GLN A 146 -4.86 25.08 11.20
C GLN A 146 -5.42 23.93 12.02
N ARG A 147 -6.00 24.20 13.20
CA ARG A 147 -6.65 23.18 14.06
C ARG A 147 -7.81 22.48 13.36
N GLU A 148 -8.67 23.23 12.67
CA GLU A 148 -9.77 22.66 11.89
C GLU A 148 -9.26 21.73 10.78
N ILE A 149 -8.28 22.18 9.98
CA ILE A 149 -7.70 21.40 8.90
C ILE A 149 -7.03 20.12 9.44
N VAL A 150 -6.27 20.21 10.52
CA VAL A 150 -5.62 19.07 11.19
C VAL A 150 -6.69 18.09 11.71
N ALA A 151 -7.74 18.57 12.37
CA ALA A 151 -8.80 17.72 12.91
C ALA A 151 -9.55 16.97 11.80
N GLU A 152 -9.82 17.61 10.65
CA GLU A 152 -10.39 16.95 9.48
C GLU A 152 -9.47 15.84 8.96
N TYR A 153 -8.20 16.13 8.78
CA TYR A 153 -7.22 15.15 8.26
C TYR A 153 -7.04 13.97 9.22
N GLU A 154 -6.90 14.23 10.52
CA GLU A 154 -6.77 13.19 11.54
C GLU A 154 -8.02 12.30 11.63
N THR A 155 -9.20 12.87 11.44
CA THR A 155 -10.46 12.12 11.38
C THR A 155 -10.45 11.12 10.22
N LEU A 156 -10.03 11.55 9.02
CA LEU A 156 -9.88 10.68 7.87
C LEU A 156 -8.81 9.60 8.12
N SER A 157 -7.67 9.98 8.65
CA SER A 157 -6.55 9.06 8.96
C SER A 157 -6.96 8.00 9.98
N LYS A 158 -7.69 8.40 11.04
CA LYS A 158 -8.22 7.49 12.04
C LYS A 158 -9.20 6.49 11.41
N ARG A 159 -10.07 6.95 10.52
CA ARG A 159 -11.06 6.09 9.85
C ARG A 159 -10.39 5.08 8.93
N ILE A 160 -9.36 5.50 8.17
CA ILE A 160 -8.56 4.59 7.34
C ILE A 160 -7.95 3.49 8.22
N ARG A 161 -7.24 3.86 9.28
CA ARG A 161 -6.62 2.89 10.20
C ARG A 161 -7.62 1.91 10.82
N LEU A 162 -8.80 2.40 11.23
CA LEU A 162 -9.84 1.52 11.78
C LEU A 162 -10.37 0.54 10.74
N ASN A 163 -10.51 0.96 9.48
CA ASN A 163 -10.91 0.08 8.39
C ASN A 163 -9.83 -0.98 8.10
N GLU A 164 -8.55 -0.61 8.10
CA GLU A 164 -7.43 -1.55 7.94
C GLU A 164 -7.41 -2.60 9.06
N GLN A 165 -7.60 -2.18 10.31
CA GLN A 165 -7.70 -3.10 11.46
C GLN A 165 -8.91 -4.04 11.33
N MET A 166 -10.04 -3.53 10.85
CA MET A 166 -11.24 -4.35 10.63
C MET A 166 -10.99 -5.38 9.53
N ILE A 167 -10.38 -5.00 8.41
CA ILE A 167 -10.00 -5.91 7.33
C ILE A 167 -9.12 -7.03 7.88
N SER A 168 -8.05 -6.68 8.61
CA SER A 168 -7.14 -7.67 9.21
C SER A 168 -7.87 -8.68 10.11
N LYS A 169 -8.85 -8.23 10.92
CA LYS A 169 -9.64 -9.13 11.77
C LYS A 169 -10.62 -9.99 10.99
N LEU A 170 -11.22 -9.48 9.94
CA LEU A 170 -12.09 -10.23 9.05
C LEU A 170 -11.30 -11.31 8.29
N GLU A 171 -10.12 -10.97 7.79
CA GLU A 171 -9.21 -11.91 7.13
C GLU A 171 -8.76 -13.02 8.09
N GLU A 172 -8.32 -12.66 9.30
CA GLU A 172 -7.94 -13.62 10.35
C GLU A 172 -9.08 -14.60 10.67
N THR A 173 -10.30 -14.09 10.78
CA THR A 173 -11.50 -14.90 11.08
C THR A 173 -11.81 -15.90 9.95
N ALA A 174 -11.88 -15.41 8.72
CA ALA A 174 -12.20 -16.26 7.58
C ALA A 174 -11.07 -17.27 7.28
N GLN A 175 -9.81 -16.86 7.42
CA GLN A 175 -8.65 -17.71 7.24
C GLN A 175 -8.62 -18.83 8.30
N THR A 176 -8.96 -18.52 9.54
CA THR A 176 -9.06 -19.54 10.61
C THR A 176 -10.16 -20.54 10.30
N LEU A 177 -11.31 -20.07 9.86
CA LEU A 177 -12.42 -20.95 9.45
C LEU A 177 -12.01 -21.84 8.27
N TYR A 178 -11.39 -21.25 7.24
CA TYR A 178 -10.89 -21.97 6.07
C TYR A 178 -9.88 -23.06 6.46
N ARG A 179 -8.88 -22.71 7.27
CA ARG A 179 -7.87 -23.68 7.73
C ARG A 179 -8.49 -24.83 8.50
N LYS A 180 -9.41 -24.54 9.42
CA LYS A 180 -10.11 -25.57 10.20
C LYS A 180 -10.89 -26.54 9.31
N MET A 181 -11.53 -26.04 8.24
CA MET A 181 -12.34 -26.88 7.35
C MET A 181 -11.50 -27.62 6.30
N PHE A 182 -10.41 -27.01 5.79
CA PHE A 182 -9.77 -27.48 4.56
C PHE A 182 -8.26 -27.73 4.66
N VAL A 183 -7.63 -27.51 5.83
CA VAL A 183 -6.17 -27.61 6.00
C VAL A 183 -5.77 -28.42 7.21
N ASP A 184 -6.16 -27.98 8.43
CA ASP A 184 -5.54 -28.42 9.68
C ASP A 184 -5.77 -29.91 10.00
N SER A 185 -6.86 -30.52 9.50
CA SER A 185 -7.22 -31.94 9.73
C SER A 185 -7.06 -32.79 8.48
N ILE A 186 -6.46 -32.27 7.42
CA ILE A 186 -6.40 -32.96 6.12
C ILE A 186 -5.02 -33.57 5.92
N ASP A 187 -4.96 -34.91 6.02
CA ASP A 187 -3.79 -35.69 5.64
C ASP A 187 -3.80 -35.89 4.12
N LYS A 188 -2.77 -35.39 3.43
CA LYS A 188 -2.66 -35.49 1.97
C LYS A 188 -2.38 -36.92 1.48
N GLU A 189 -1.88 -37.80 2.36
CA GLU A 189 -1.62 -39.20 2.05
C GLU A 189 -2.88 -40.06 2.27
N ASN A 190 -3.75 -39.65 3.22
CA ASN A 190 -4.99 -40.34 3.57
C ASN A 190 -6.14 -39.33 3.60
N LEU A 191 -6.63 -38.96 2.42
CA LEU A 191 -7.71 -37.99 2.31
C LEU A 191 -9.00 -38.49 2.95
N PRO A 192 -9.76 -37.62 3.63
CA PRO A 192 -11.08 -37.99 4.16
C PRO A 192 -12.07 -38.47 3.07
N GLU A 193 -13.13 -39.13 3.47
CA GLU A 193 -14.16 -39.60 2.55
C GLU A 193 -14.73 -38.44 1.72
N GLY A 194 -14.86 -38.64 0.42
CA GLY A 194 -15.33 -37.63 -0.54
C GLY A 194 -14.28 -36.60 -0.99
N TRP A 195 -13.12 -36.54 -0.33
CA TRP A 195 -12.01 -35.71 -0.77
C TRP A 195 -11.19 -36.38 -1.86
N ARG A 196 -10.55 -35.56 -2.70
CA ARG A 196 -9.67 -36.08 -3.75
C ARG A 196 -8.55 -35.11 -4.08
N MET A 197 -7.45 -35.63 -4.62
CA MET A 197 -6.48 -34.78 -5.28
C MET A 197 -7.04 -34.30 -6.62
N GLY A 198 -6.97 -33.00 -6.86
CA GLY A 198 -7.43 -32.38 -8.10
C GLY A 198 -6.57 -31.19 -8.49
N LYS A 199 -6.93 -30.49 -9.54
CA LYS A 199 -6.22 -29.33 -10.09
C LYS A 199 -7.00 -28.05 -9.81
N LEU A 200 -6.28 -26.93 -9.68
CA LEU A 200 -6.91 -25.63 -9.44
C LEU A 200 -7.90 -25.25 -10.56
N GLY A 201 -7.56 -25.56 -11.82
CA GLY A 201 -8.42 -25.33 -12.98
C GLY A 201 -9.73 -26.12 -12.98
N GLU A 202 -9.88 -27.16 -12.15
CA GLU A 202 -11.16 -27.86 -11.98
C GLU A 202 -12.17 -27.03 -11.18
N TYR A 203 -11.69 -26.11 -10.34
CA TYR A 203 -12.55 -25.20 -9.60
C TYR A 203 -12.78 -23.88 -10.38
N ALA A 204 -11.72 -23.31 -10.94
CA ALA A 204 -11.76 -22.08 -11.73
C ALA A 204 -10.64 -22.07 -12.78
N THR A 205 -11.00 -21.87 -14.04
CA THR A 205 -10.02 -21.64 -15.11
C THR A 205 -9.49 -20.20 -15.06
N VAL A 206 -8.34 -19.95 -15.69
CA VAL A 206 -7.70 -18.63 -15.71
C VAL A 206 -7.70 -18.07 -17.12
N LYS A 207 -8.10 -16.81 -17.26
CA LYS A 207 -8.04 -16.06 -18.53
C LYS A 207 -7.04 -14.92 -18.40
N SER A 208 -6.07 -14.82 -19.33
CA SER A 208 -5.19 -13.64 -19.41
C SER A 208 -5.94 -12.42 -19.92
N GLY A 209 -5.53 -11.23 -19.49
CA GLY A 209 -6.10 -9.98 -19.97
C GLY A 209 -5.68 -9.60 -21.40
N TYR A 210 -6.10 -8.41 -21.81
CA TYR A 210 -5.87 -7.87 -23.14
C TYR A 210 -4.51 -7.15 -23.23
N ALA A 211 -3.84 -7.27 -24.38
CA ALA A 211 -2.60 -6.54 -24.68
C ALA A 211 -2.94 -5.15 -25.21
N PHE A 212 -3.12 -4.18 -24.31
CA PHE A 212 -3.45 -2.81 -24.69
C PHE A 212 -2.28 -2.15 -25.42
N PRO A 213 -2.50 -1.62 -26.65
CA PRO A 213 -1.52 -0.81 -27.36
C PRO A 213 -1.12 0.43 -26.55
N SER A 214 0.14 0.86 -26.70
CA SER A 214 0.70 1.97 -25.90
C SER A 214 0.03 3.32 -26.16
N ASP A 215 -0.52 3.52 -27.35
CA ASP A 215 -1.24 4.72 -27.77
C ASP A 215 -2.67 4.82 -27.22
N TRP A 216 -3.17 3.76 -26.57
CA TRP A 216 -4.51 3.76 -25.94
C TRP A 216 -4.53 4.34 -24.54
N TRP A 217 -3.36 4.47 -23.90
CA TRP A 217 -3.29 4.91 -22.51
C TRP A 217 -3.69 6.38 -22.36
N GLN A 218 -4.52 6.64 -21.35
CA GLN A 218 -5.07 7.94 -21.03
C GLN A 218 -4.84 8.26 -19.54
N THR A 219 -5.03 9.53 -19.19
CA THR A 219 -4.96 9.99 -17.79
C THR A 219 -6.24 9.73 -16.99
N ASN A 220 -7.34 9.43 -17.70
CA ASN A 220 -8.64 9.11 -17.10
C ASN A 220 -9.46 8.23 -18.04
N GLY A 221 -10.51 7.60 -17.54
CA GLY A 221 -11.38 6.72 -18.33
C GLY A 221 -11.75 5.43 -17.60
N ILE A 222 -11.76 4.31 -18.35
CA ILE A 222 -11.96 2.98 -17.78
C ILE A 222 -10.64 2.49 -17.18
N SER A 223 -10.67 2.10 -15.93
CA SER A 223 -9.49 1.59 -15.22
C SER A 223 -9.05 0.24 -15.76
N VAL A 224 -7.77 0.08 -16.01
CA VAL A 224 -7.13 -1.17 -16.45
C VAL A 224 -6.24 -1.69 -15.33
N ILE A 225 -6.55 -2.87 -14.81
CA ILE A 225 -5.75 -3.55 -13.79
C ILE A 225 -4.44 -4.03 -14.42
N LYS A 226 -3.32 -3.58 -13.87
CA LYS A 226 -1.96 -4.04 -14.21
C LYS A 226 -1.36 -4.76 -13.00
N ILE A 227 -0.28 -5.49 -13.18
CA ILE A 227 0.41 -6.19 -12.09
C ILE A 227 0.82 -5.24 -10.95
N GLY A 228 1.16 -3.99 -11.26
CA GLY A 228 1.54 -2.96 -10.27
C GLY A 228 0.38 -2.43 -9.43
N SER A 229 -0.87 -2.55 -9.90
CA SER A 229 -2.07 -2.13 -9.15
C SER A 229 -2.58 -3.20 -8.18
N ILE A 230 -2.03 -4.43 -8.23
CA ILE A 230 -2.35 -5.53 -7.31
C ILE A 230 -1.49 -5.39 -6.06
N LYS A 231 -2.06 -4.90 -4.96
CA LYS A 231 -1.35 -4.67 -3.69
C LYS A 231 -2.26 -5.01 -2.50
N ASN A 232 -1.70 -5.68 -1.50
CA ASN A 232 -2.42 -6.01 -0.26
C ASN A 232 -3.79 -6.68 -0.50
N ASN A 233 -3.80 -7.67 -1.40
CA ASN A 233 -4.99 -8.45 -1.77
C ASN A 233 -6.17 -7.62 -2.34
N THR A 234 -5.91 -6.38 -2.77
CA THR A 234 -6.89 -5.48 -3.38
C THR A 234 -6.33 -4.76 -4.60
N ILE A 235 -7.20 -4.07 -5.33
CA ILE A 235 -6.80 -3.20 -6.44
C ILE A 235 -6.64 -1.78 -5.93
N LYS A 236 -5.44 -1.22 -6.11
CA LYS A 236 -5.16 0.20 -5.90
C LYS A 236 -5.52 0.97 -7.16
N VAL A 237 -6.67 1.66 -7.12
CA VAL A 237 -7.21 2.34 -8.30
C VAL A 237 -6.28 3.45 -8.80
N GLU A 238 -5.59 4.13 -7.89
CA GLU A 238 -4.58 5.15 -8.20
C GLU A 238 -3.35 4.62 -8.97
N ASP A 239 -3.11 3.31 -8.93
CA ASP A 239 -2.03 2.64 -9.66
C ASP A 239 -2.53 1.95 -10.95
N CYS A 240 -3.81 2.10 -11.30
CA CYS A 240 -4.34 1.66 -12.58
C CYS A 240 -4.00 2.66 -13.70
N ASP A 241 -3.83 2.14 -14.90
CA ASP A 241 -3.88 2.97 -16.11
C ASP A 241 -5.32 3.06 -16.63
N PHE A 242 -5.56 3.93 -17.60
CA PHE A 242 -6.89 4.17 -18.11
C PHE A 242 -6.93 4.06 -19.64
N VAL A 243 -8.09 3.68 -20.17
CA VAL A 243 -8.41 3.72 -21.59
C VAL A 243 -9.76 4.38 -21.82
N THR A 244 -10.01 4.85 -23.03
CA THR A 244 -11.27 5.48 -23.42
C THR A 244 -12.42 4.45 -23.45
N LYS A 245 -13.67 4.91 -23.27
CA LYS A 245 -14.87 4.04 -23.21
C LYS A 245 -15.12 3.23 -24.48
N ASP A 246 -14.73 3.75 -25.66
CA ASP A 246 -14.86 3.07 -26.94
C ASP A 246 -14.05 1.75 -27.02
N LYS A 247 -13.03 1.60 -26.16
CA LYS A 247 -12.22 0.37 -26.09
C LYS A 247 -12.94 -0.79 -25.36
N LEU A 248 -14.04 -0.50 -24.63
CA LEU A 248 -14.84 -1.53 -23.97
C LEU A 248 -15.35 -2.60 -24.96
N GLU A 249 -15.82 -2.19 -26.14
CA GLU A 249 -16.33 -3.15 -27.13
C GLU A 249 -15.23 -4.08 -27.66
N ILE A 250 -14.00 -3.55 -27.82
CA ILE A 250 -12.86 -4.32 -28.32
C ILE A 250 -12.41 -5.34 -27.28
N ALA A 251 -12.37 -4.94 -26.01
CA ALA A 251 -11.84 -5.74 -24.91
C ALA A 251 -12.95 -6.25 -23.95
N LYS A 252 -14.20 -6.38 -24.41
CA LYS A 252 -15.36 -6.79 -23.59
C LYS A 252 -15.20 -8.14 -22.89
N ASN A 253 -14.41 -9.05 -23.47
CA ASN A 253 -14.14 -10.35 -22.88
C ASN A 253 -13.09 -10.30 -21.75
N TYR A 254 -12.52 -9.13 -21.47
CA TYR A 254 -11.45 -8.89 -20.49
C TYR A 254 -11.89 -7.94 -19.40
N ILE A 255 -13.20 -7.92 -19.12
CA ILE A 255 -13.79 -7.12 -18.05
C ILE A 255 -13.81 -7.95 -16.77
N ALA A 256 -13.35 -7.35 -15.69
CA ALA A 256 -13.45 -7.89 -14.34
C ALA A 256 -14.50 -7.10 -13.54
N ASN A 257 -15.30 -7.81 -12.77
CA ASN A 257 -16.41 -7.28 -12.00
C ASN A 257 -16.22 -7.52 -10.50
N LYS A 258 -17.02 -6.87 -9.69
CA LYS A 258 -16.95 -6.99 -8.24
C LYS A 258 -16.99 -8.46 -7.81
N GLY A 259 -16.00 -8.83 -6.98
CA GLY A 259 -15.87 -10.19 -6.45
C GLY A 259 -15.07 -11.14 -7.32
N ASP A 260 -14.72 -10.75 -8.53
CA ASP A 260 -13.73 -11.48 -9.32
C ASP A 260 -12.37 -11.49 -8.62
N ILE A 261 -11.60 -12.54 -8.87
CA ILE A 261 -10.24 -12.67 -8.36
C ILE A 261 -9.26 -12.56 -9.52
N VAL A 262 -8.29 -11.68 -9.38
CA VAL A 262 -7.19 -11.52 -10.33
C VAL A 262 -5.86 -11.93 -9.71
N ILE A 263 -4.91 -12.32 -10.56
CA ILE A 263 -3.56 -12.74 -10.17
C ILE A 263 -2.51 -12.08 -11.06
N ALA A 264 -1.43 -11.58 -10.46
CA ALA A 264 -0.27 -11.12 -11.21
C ALA A 264 0.53 -12.32 -11.71
N MET A 265 0.79 -12.37 -13.02
CA MET A 265 1.38 -13.52 -13.69
C MET A 265 2.87 -13.36 -14.02
N THR A 266 3.50 -12.24 -13.64
CA THR A 266 4.91 -11.98 -13.98
C THR A 266 5.59 -11.01 -13.02
N GLY A 267 6.93 -11.05 -13.02
CA GLY A 267 7.81 -10.11 -12.32
C GLY A 267 7.79 -10.24 -10.80
N ALA A 268 8.21 -9.17 -10.10
CA ALA A 268 8.30 -9.14 -8.63
C ALA A 268 6.94 -9.27 -7.91
N THR A 269 5.84 -9.21 -8.64
CA THR A 269 4.48 -9.36 -8.12
C THR A 269 3.85 -10.71 -8.46
N LEU A 270 4.60 -11.61 -9.08
CA LEU A 270 4.12 -12.95 -9.44
C LEU A 270 3.44 -13.64 -8.26
N GLY A 271 2.25 -14.21 -8.53
CA GLY A 271 1.45 -14.92 -7.53
C GLY A 271 0.60 -14.02 -6.60
N LYS A 272 0.82 -12.69 -6.60
CA LYS A 272 -0.05 -11.78 -5.84
C LYS A 272 -1.44 -11.77 -6.43
N ILE A 273 -2.44 -11.91 -5.57
CA ILE A 273 -3.86 -11.88 -5.94
C ILE A 273 -4.53 -10.60 -5.46
N ALA A 274 -5.68 -10.29 -6.03
CA ALA A 274 -6.58 -9.27 -5.51
C ALA A 274 -8.04 -9.60 -5.79
N LEU A 275 -8.92 -9.15 -4.89
CA LEU A 275 -10.35 -9.04 -5.13
C LEU A 275 -10.65 -7.77 -5.92
N VAL A 276 -11.46 -7.90 -6.96
CA VAL A 276 -11.93 -6.77 -7.74
C VAL A 276 -13.01 -6.04 -6.93
N PRO A 277 -12.82 -4.73 -6.64
CA PRO A 277 -13.64 -4.03 -5.66
C PRO A 277 -14.99 -3.53 -6.21
N GLN A 278 -15.12 -3.40 -7.53
CA GLN A 278 -16.31 -2.90 -8.23
C GLN A 278 -16.36 -3.42 -9.66
N ASP A 279 -17.48 -3.21 -10.35
CA ASP A 279 -17.65 -3.65 -11.74
C ASP A 279 -16.89 -2.76 -12.74
N GLY A 280 -16.55 -3.35 -13.89
CA GLY A 280 -16.12 -2.61 -15.08
C GLY A 280 -14.63 -2.28 -15.16
N PHE A 281 -13.78 -2.97 -14.42
CA PHE A 281 -12.34 -2.92 -14.67
C PHE A 281 -11.99 -3.73 -15.92
N MET A 282 -11.02 -3.26 -16.69
CA MET A 282 -10.36 -4.08 -17.68
C MET A 282 -9.09 -4.69 -17.10
N ILE A 283 -8.63 -5.81 -17.64
CA ILE A 283 -7.41 -6.49 -17.21
C ILE A 283 -6.35 -6.52 -18.30
N ASN A 284 -5.11 -6.18 -17.93
CA ASN A 284 -3.96 -6.21 -18.82
C ASN A 284 -3.42 -7.63 -19.03
N GLN A 285 -2.75 -7.88 -20.15
CA GLN A 285 -2.24 -9.22 -20.58
C GLN A 285 -1.40 -9.98 -19.54
N ARG A 286 -0.82 -9.31 -18.56
CA ARG A 286 0.00 -9.92 -17.49
C ARG A 286 -0.78 -10.15 -16.20
N VAL A 287 -2.08 -9.97 -16.25
CA VAL A 287 -3.01 -10.24 -15.16
C VAL A 287 -3.92 -11.39 -15.59
N GLY A 288 -3.98 -12.43 -14.78
CA GLY A 288 -4.93 -13.54 -14.93
C GLY A 288 -6.22 -13.22 -14.19
N LEU A 289 -7.36 -13.57 -14.77
CA LEU A 289 -8.68 -13.51 -14.17
C LEU A 289 -9.19 -14.93 -13.97
N PHE A 290 -9.57 -15.31 -12.76
CA PHE A 290 -10.22 -16.58 -12.48
C PHE A 290 -11.69 -16.53 -12.90
N ASP A 291 -12.11 -17.48 -13.74
CA ASP A 291 -13.49 -17.59 -14.20
C ASP A 291 -14.37 -18.23 -13.13
N LEU A 292 -15.10 -17.41 -12.40
CA LEU A 292 -16.03 -17.81 -11.35
C LEU A 292 -17.50 -17.86 -11.83
N GLY A 293 -17.74 -17.61 -13.11
CA GLY A 293 -19.06 -17.56 -13.73
C GLY A 293 -19.82 -16.26 -13.49
N GLN A 294 -21.13 -16.28 -13.66
CA GLN A 294 -21.96 -15.06 -13.61
C GLN A 294 -22.09 -14.43 -12.20
N HIS A 295 -21.90 -15.22 -11.16
CA HIS A 295 -22.01 -14.78 -9.76
C HIS A 295 -20.71 -15.06 -8.99
N PRO A 296 -19.64 -14.28 -9.23
CA PRO A 296 -18.31 -14.57 -8.68
C PRO A 296 -18.32 -14.79 -7.17
N MET A 297 -19.08 -13.98 -6.42
CA MET A 297 -19.14 -14.05 -4.96
C MET A 297 -19.64 -15.37 -4.39
N GLN A 298 -20.35 -16.19 -5.19
CA GLN A 298 -20.78 -17.54 -4.75
C GLN A 298 -19.62 -18.54 -4.67
N LYS A 299 -18.52 -18.29 -5.39
CA LYS A 299 -17.34 -19.16 -5.47
C LYS A 299 -16.07 -18.50 -4.97
N ALA A 300 -16.02 -17.20 -4.99
CA ALA A 300 -14.84 -16.42 -4.63
C ALA A 300 -14.27 -16.72 -3.24
N PRO A 301 -15.06 -16.90 -2.15
CA PRO A 301 -14.48 -17.09 -0.83
C PRO A 301 -13.56 -18.31 -0.76
N TYR A 302 -13.97 -19.47 -1.22
CA TYR A 302 -13.12 -20.67 -1.19
C TYR A 302 -11.84 -20.48 -2.03
N LEU A 303 -11.97 -19.98 -3.26
CA LEU A 303 -10.82 -19.76 -4.13
C LEU A 303 -9.85 -18.72 -3.54
N TYR A 304 -10.39 -17.62 -3.01
CA TYR A 304 -9.59 -16.54 -2.44
C TYR A 304 -8.67 -17.02 -1.31
N TRP A 305 -9.20 -17.84 -0.40
CA TRP A 305 -8.42 -18.40 0.70
C TRP A 305 -7.52 -19.56 0.25
N THR A 306 -7.94 -20.34 -0.76
CA THR A 306 -7.09 -21.37 -1.37
C THR A 306 -5.83 -20.76 -1.98
N LEU A 307 -5.96 -19.65 -2.72
CA LEU A 307 -4.83 -18.98 -3.38
C LEU A 307 -3.87 -18.30 -2.39
N GLN A 308 -4.31 -18.03 -1.16
CA GLN A 308 -3.47 -17.46 -0.10
C GLN A 308 -2.76 -18.52 0.75
N ARG A 309 -2.97 -19.80 0.48
CA ARG A 309 -2.21 -20.86 1.15
C ARG A 309 -0.74 -20.78 0.71
N GLU A 310 0.14 -20.93 1.67
CA GLU A 310 1.59 -20.87 1.42
C GLU A 310 2.04 -21.92 0.41
N ASP A 311 1.53 -23.17 0.52
CA ASP A 311 1.87 -24.24 -0.42
C ASP A 311 1.43 -23.92 -1.85
N ILE A 312 0.26 -23.34 -2.05
CA ILE A 312 -0.26 -22.94 -3.37
C ILE A 312 0.54 -21.74 -3.93
N THR A 313 0.76 -20.72 -3.10
CA THR A 313 1.51 -19.52 -3.52
C THR A 313 2.94 -19.88 -3.91
N ASN A 314 3.62 -20.72 -3.11
CA ASN A 314 4.97 -21.16 -3.40
C ASN A 314 5.04 -22.01 -4.68
N GLU A 315 4.04 -22.85 -4.95
CA GLU A 315 3.98 -23.62 -6.20
C GLU A 315 3.78 -22.71 -7.41
N ILE A 316 2.92 -21.68 -7.34
CA ILE A 316 2.76 -20.68 -8.40
C ILE A 316 4.09 -19.98 -8.70
N ILE A 317 4.83 -19.57 -7.66
CA ILE A 317 6.12 -18.90 -7.81
C ILE A 317 7.14 -19.84 -8.41
N THR A 318 7.24 -21.08 -7.93
CA THR A 318 8.19 -22.09 -8.39
C THR A 318 7.99 -22.43 -9.88
N VAL A 319 6.75 -22.62 -10.30
CA VAL A 319 6.43 -22.90 -11.71
C VAL A 319 6.72 -21.70 -12.61
N GLY A 320 6.62 -20.48 -12.08
CA GLY A 320 6.99 -19.25 -12.79
C GLY A 320 8.49 -19.07 -13.01
N GLY A 321 9.34 -19.82 -12.29
CA GLY A 321 10.79 -19.83 -12.40
C GLY A 321 11.49 -18.75 -11.59
N ASP A 322 12.75 -19.00 -11.21
CA ASP A 322 13.58 -18.16 -10.33
C ASP A 322 14.25 -16.97 -11.04
N SER A 323 13.84 -16.63 -12.26
CA SER A 323 14.46 -15.53 -13.00
C SER A 323 13.87 -14.17 -12.58
N ALA A 324 14.66 -13.09 -12.79
CA ALA A 324 14.17 -11.72 -12.59
C ALA A 324 12.94 -11.37 -13.47
N GLN A 325 12.63 -12.20 -14.47
CA GLN A 325 11.46 -12.13 -15.33
C GLN A 325 10.57 -13.37 -15.17
N ALA A 326 10.43 -13.88 -13.95
CA ALA A 326 9.52 -14.98 -13.65
C ALA A 326 8.15 -14.75 -14.30
N ASN A 327 7.61 -15.78 -14.96
CA ASN A 327 6.35 -15.69 -15.68
C ASN A 327 5.63 -17.05 -15.63
N VAL A 328 4.35 -17.02 -15.29
CA VAL A 328 3.50 -18.21 -15.23
C VAL A 328 2.40 -18.11 -16.29
N SER A 329 2.08 -19.22 -16.96
CA SER A 329 0.96 -19.28 -17.88
C SER A 329 -0.34 -19.64 -17.17
N ASN A 330 -1.49 -19.37 -17.81
CA ASN A 330 -2.81 -19.80 -17.32
C ASN A 330 -2.83 -21.30 -17.05
N SER A 331 -2.33 -22.09 -18.02
CA SER A 331 -2.26 -23.55 -17.94
C SER A 331 -1.39 -24.06 -16.79
N ASP A 332 -0.35 -23.32 -16.40
CA ASP A 332 0.51 -23.71 -15.29
C ASP A 332 -0.20 -23.51 -13.96
N ILE A 333 -0.91 -22.38 -13.79
CA ILE A 333 -1.74 -22.11 -12.61
C ILE A 333 -2.84 -23.16 -12.49
N GLU A 334 -3.54 -23.47 -13.60
CA GLU A 334 -4.62 -24.44 -13.62
C GLU A 334 -4.19 -25.88 -13.29
N LYS A 335 -2.92 -26.23 -13.54
CA LYS A 335 -2.35 -27.57 -13.25
C LYS A 335 -1.93 -27.76 -11.80
N ILE A 336 -1.89 -26.71 -10.99
CA ILE A 336 -1.49 -26.81 -9.58
C ILE A 336 -2.42 -27.78 -8.85
N LYS A 337 -1.81 -28.75 -8.17
CA LYS A 337 -2.52 -29.81 -7.48
C LYS A 337 -2.76 -29.47 -6.02
N TYR A 338 -3.96 -29.77 -5.54
CA TYR A 338 -4.31 -29.66 -4.14
C TYR A 338 -5.44 -30.61 -3.75
N ALA A 339 -5.65 -30.81 -2.47
CA ALA A 339 -6.76 -31.58 -1.96
C ALA A 339 -8.06 -30.77 -2.10
N ILE A 340 -9.02 -31.28 -2.85
CA ILE A 340 -10.33 -30.67 -3.10
C ILE A 340 -11.35 -31.35 -2.19
N ALA A 341 -12.05 -30.55 -1.41
CA ALA A 341 -13.14 -30.99 -0.55
C ALA A 341 -14.40 -31.35 -1.35
N PRO A 342 -15.35 -32.10 -0.77
CA PRO A 342 -16.68 -32.29 -1.33
C PRO A 342 -17.37 -30.96 -1.61
N ILE A 343 -18.14 -30.91 -2.70
CA ILE A 343 -18.75 -29.65 -3.15
C ILE A 343 -19.70 -29.03 -2.10
N ASN A 344 -20.40 -29.82 -1.35
CA ASN A 344 -21.28 -29.35 -0.28
C ASN A 344 -20.52 -28.64 0.87
N GLU A 345 -19.31 -29.09 1.19
CA GLU A 345 -18.46 -28.43 2.18
C GLU A 345 -17.94 -27.09 1.65
N ILE A 346 -17.51 -27.04 0.38
CA ILE A 346 -17.09 -25.82 -0.30
C ILE A 346 -18.23 -24.81 -0.36
N GLU A 347 -19.44 -25.23 -0.75
CA GLU A 347 -20.62 -24.37 -0.80
C GLU A 347 -20.98 -23.84 0.59
N THR A 348 -20.94 -24.68 1.61
CA THR A 348 -21.18 -24.29 3.00
C THR A 348 -20.20 -23.20 3.42
N PHE A 349 -18.90 -23.38 3.16
CA PHE A 349 -17.89 -22.37 3.44
C PHE A 349 -18.14 -21.07 2.66
N ASN A 350 -18.46 -21.17 1.37
CA ASN A 350 -18.75 -20.00 0.55
C ASN A 350 -19.92 -19.19 1.12
N ILE A 351 -21.00 -19.85 1.53
CA ILE A 351 -22.15 -19.20 2.17
C ILE A 351 -21.73 -18.48 3.46
N MET A 352 -20.99 -19.15 4.34
CA MET A 352 -20.52 -18.59 5.61
C MET A 352 -19.55 -17.41 5.44
N SER A 353 -18.76 -17.39 4.37
CA SER A 353 -17.66 -16.43 4.16
C SER A 353 -17.99 -15.31 3.18
N THR A 354 -19.10 -15.39 2.44
CA THR A 354 -19.50 -14.39 1.44
C THR A 354 -19.68 -13.00 2.07
N ASP A 355 -20.35 -12.91 3.21
CA ASP A 355 -20.58 -11.62 3.88
C ASP A 355 -19.27 -11.03 4.42
N ILE A 356 -18.35 -11.87 4.89
CA ILE A 356 -17.01 -11.43 5.32
C ILE A 356 -16.27 -10.84 4.13
N LEU A 357 -16.26 -11.53 2.99
CA LEU A 357 -15.55 -11.06 1.80
C LEU A 357 -16.17 -9.77 1.22
N ASN A 358 -17.51 -9.68 1.22
CA ASN A 358 -18.20 -8.44 0.85
C ASN A 358 -17.83 -7.26 1.75
N LEU A 359 -17.71 -7.50 3.06
CA LEU A 359 -17.33 -6.46 4.01
C LEU A 359 -15.88 -6.03 3.81
N ILE A 360 -14.96 -6.97 3.52
CA ILE A 360 -13.57 -6.65 3.16
C ILE A 360 -13.53 -5.74 1.92
N ILE A 361 -14.26 -6.09 0.84
CA ILE A 361 -14.36 -5.26 -0.36
C ILE A 361 -14.90 -3.86 -0.03
N LEU A 362 -15.97 -3.79 0.77
CA LEU A 362 -16.57 -2.52 1.16
C LEU A 362 -15.57 -1.64 1.94
N LYS A 363 -14.80 -2.23 2.85
CA LYS A 363 -13.79 -1.50 3.63
C LYS A 363 -12.62 -1.03 2.78
N HIS A 364 -12.16 -1.82 1.81
CA HIS A 364 -11.16 -1.36 0.84
C HIS A 364 -11.68 -0.17 0.00
N ASN A 365 -12.92 -0.22 -0.46
CA ASN A 365 -13.54 0.89 -1.18
C ASN A 365 -13.66 2.15 -0.32
N GLU A 366 -14.00 2.01 0.96
CA GLU A 366 -14.05 3.12 1.91
C GLU A 366 -12.65 3.73 2.10
N ILE A 367 -11.60 2.91 2.27
CA ILE A 367 -10.22 3.38 2.37
C ILE A 367 -9.80 4.17 1.12
N ASN A 368 -10.11 3.67 -0.08
CA ASN A 368 -9.77 4.36 -1.32
C ASN A 368 -10.42 5.76 -1.37
N LYS A 369 -11.71 5.87 -1.03
CA LYS A 369 -12.40 7.17 -0.99
C LYS A 369 -11.86 8.13 0.07
N LEU A 370 -11.54 7.61 1.27
CA LEU A 370 -10.95 8.41 2.35
C LEU A 370 -9.55 8.92 1.97
N THR A 371 -8.75 8.11 1.29
CA THR A 371 -7.42 8.49 0.78
C THR A 371 -7.53 9.58 -0.30
N GLU A 372 -8.53 9.47 -1.18
CA GLU A 372 -8.82 10.53 -2.14
C GLU A 372 -9.19 11.84 -1.44
N LEU A 373 -10.08 11.80 -0.44
CA LEU A 373 -10.44 12.98 0.35
C LEU A 373 -9.24 13.59 1.07
N GLN A 374 -8.35 12.79 1.66
CA GLN A 374 -7.10 13.29 2.23
C GLN A 374 -6.23 14.01 1.20
N SER A 375 -6.10 13.43 0.00
CA SER A 375 -5.32 14.04 -1.09
C SER A 375 -5.92 15.38 -1.53
N LEU A 376 -7.25 15.50 -1.61
CA LEU A 376 -7.94 16.75 -1.92
C LEU A 376 -7.76 17.80 -0.81
N LEU A 377 -7.80 17.39 0.45
CA LEU A 377 -7.57 18.28 1.59
C LEU A 377 -6.14 18.84 1.55
N LEU A 378 -5.13 17.98 1.33
CA LEU A 378 -3.73 18.39 1.18
C LEU A 378 -3.53 19.35 -0.01
N ALA A 379 -4.20 19.11 -1.15
CA ALA A 379 -4.12 19.99 -2.31
C ALA A 379 -4.73 21.39 -2.06
N ARG A 380 -5.72 21.51 -1.18
CA ARG A 380 -6.30 22.81 -0.78
C ARG A 380 -5.36 23.66 0.07
N MET A 381 -4.45 23.05 0.83
CA MET A 381 -3.50 23.79 1.68
C MET A 381 -2.55 24.71 0.89
N GLY A 382 -2.36 24.45 -0.41
CA GLY A 382 -1.46 25.23 -1.28
C GLY A 382 -2.16 26.35 -2.06
N ARG A 383 -3.47 26.55 -1.84
CA ARG A 383 -4.26 27.60 -2.48
C ARG A 383 -4.59 28.70 -1.48
#